data_5b09c42f4307b1679174b3c5e1dc138f
#
_entry.id   5b09c42f4307b1679174b3c5e1dc138f
#
_cell.length_a   1.000
_cell.length_b   1.000
_cell.length_c   1.000
_cell.angle_alpha   90.00
_cell.angle_beta   90.00
_cell.angle_gamma   90.00
#
_symmetry.space_group_name_H-M   'P 1'
#
loop_
_entity.id
_entity.type
_entity.pdbx_description
1 polymer ?
#
loop_
_entity_poly.entity_id
_entity_poly.type
_entity_poly.pdbx_seq_one_letter_code
_entity_poly.pdbx_strand_id
1 'polypeptide(L)'
;MNIRLAGTKDIEQLIKMRWDFTLEDYPDKKIQDSDYNQFHEECESFLLNAFNNNHWYIWVVEIEGKIVSNIYIEVIHKVPRPGRITYPFGYMTNVYTIPESRGLGLGSKLMTEINKWAEELNYEFIIVWPSEQSIDFYSRNGYIHCKEPMENTLS
;
A
#
# COMPACT_ATOMS: atom_id res chain seq x y z
N MET A 1 4.66 7.55 -18.47
CA MET A 1 4.51 7.13 -17.06
C MET A 1 3.54 8.07 -16.38
N ASN A 2 2.56 7.51 -15.69
CA ASN A 2 1.56 8.27 -14.98
C ASN A 2 1.46 7.78 -13.53
N ILE A 3 1.60 8.68 -12.57
CA ILE A 3 1.40 8.39 -11.15
C ILE A 3 0.05 8.98 -10.76
N ARG A 4 -0.86 8.15 -10.26
CA ARG A 4 -2.22 8.56 -9.95
C ARG A 4 -2.86 7.67 -8.90
N LEU A 5 -4.01 8.11 -8.40
CA LEU A 5 -4.88 7.23 -7.61
C LEU A 5 -5.56 6.23 -8.53
N ALA A 6 -5.73 5.02 -8.04
CA ALA A 6 -6.46 3.97 -8.73
C ALA A 6 -7.97 4.20 -8.63
N GLY A 7 -8.70 3.59 -9.53
CA GLY A 7 -10.15 3.59 -9.55
C GLY A 7 -10.72 2.25 -9.97
N THR A 8 -12.02 2.20 -10.18
CA THR A 8 -12.74 0.94 -10.50
C THR A 8 -12.22 0.24 -11.75
N LYS A 9 -11.71 1.00 -12.71
CA LYS A 9 -11.13 0.44 -13.95
C LYS A 9 -9.86 -0.39 -13.70
N ASP A 10 -9.24 -0.24 -12.53
CA ASP A 10 -7.97 -0.86 -12.21
C ASP A 10 -8.12 -2.16 -11.41
N ILE A 11 -9.34 -2.51 -11.01
CA ILE A 11 -9.61 -3.61 -10.08
C ILE A 11 -8.95 -4.92 -10.51
N GLU A 12 -9.13 -5.32 -11.75
CA GLU A 12 -8.60 -6.61 -12.22
C GLU A 12 -7.06 -6.66 -12.17
N GLN A 13 -6.41 -5.57 -12.54
CA GLN A 13 -4.94 -5.50 -12.47
C GLN A 13 -4.47 -5.51 -11.01
N LEU A 14 -5.14 -4.80 -10.11
CA LEU A 14 -4.79 -4.76 -8.69
C LEU A 14 -4.97 -6.11 -8.01
N ILE A 15 -6.04 -6.84 -8.34
CA ILE A 15 -6.26 -8.19 -7.82
C ILE A 15 -5.12 -9.12 -8.26
N LYS A 16 -4.78 -9.09 -9.54
CA LYS A 16 -3.69 -9.91 -10.08
C LYS A 16 -2.35 -9.59 -9.42
N MET A 17 -2.05 -8.31 -9.22
CA MET A 17 -0.83 -7.89 -8.54
C MET A 17 -0.78 -8.37 -7.10
N ARG A 18 -1.89 -8.31 -6.37
CA ARG A 18 -1.96 -8.80 -4.99
C ARG A 18 -1.78 -10.31 -4.92
N TRP A 19 -2.39 -11.04 -5.87
CA TRP A 19 -2.18 -12.48 -6.00
C TRP A 19 -0.72 -12.83 -6.22
N ASP A 20 -0.11 -12.20 -7.21
CA ASP A 20 1.29 -12.44 -7.57
C ASP A 20 2.24 -12.10 -6.43
N PHE A 21 1.99 -10.97 -5.75
CA PHE A 21 2.78 -10.56 -4.58
C PHE A 21 2.71 -11.62 -3.47
N THR A 22 1.52 -12.13 -3.20
CA THR A 22 1.33 -13.12 -2.13
C THR A 22 2.08 -14.41 -2.45
N LEU A 23 2.01 -14.89 -3.70
CA LEU A 23 2.75 -16.09 -4.12
C LEU A 23 4.27 -15.89 -4.03
N GLU A 24 4.75 -14.69 -4.35
CA GLU A 24 6.16 -14.35 -4.28
C GLU A 24 6.67 -14.24 -2.82
N ASP A 25 5.87 -13.59 -1.97
CA ASP A 25 6.25 -13.29 -0.59
C ASP A 25 6.10 -14.49 0.35
N TYR A 26 5.19 -15.41 0.02
CA TYR A 26 4.91 -16.60 0.81
C TYR A 26 4.98 -17.88 -0.03
N PRO A 27 6.16 -18.23 -0.57
CA PRO A 27 6.27 -19.39 -1.47
C PRO A 27 6.00 -20.72 -0.77
N ASP A 28 6.11 -20.77 0.57
CA ASP A 28 5.89 -21.99 1.37
C ASP A 28 4.42 -22.20 1.72
N LYS A 29 3.56 -21.20 1.51
CA LYS A 29 2.11 -21.40 1.69
C LYS A 29 1.57 -22.23 0.53
N LYS A 30 0.75 -23.23 0.88
CA LYS A 30 0.13 -24.11 -0.12
C LYS A 30 -1.07 -23.43 -0.77
N ILE A 31 -0.82 -22.32 -1.48
CA ILE A 31 -1.85 -21.62 -2.23
C ILE A 31 -1.97 -22.31 -3.59
N GLN A 32 -3.19 -22.73 -3.93
CA GLN A 32 -3.48 -23.43 -5.16
C GLN A 32 -4.19 -22.50 -6.15
N ASP A 33 -4.10 -22.81 -7.44
CA ASP A 33 -4.79 -22.02 -8.48
C ASP A 33 -6.31 -21.99 -8.24
N SER A 34 -6.88 -23.04 -7.64
CA SER A 34 -8.29 -23.09 -7.27
C SER A 34 -8.69 -22.06 -6.21
N ASP A 35 -7.74 -21.51 -5.45
CA ASP A 35 -8.02 -20.48 -4.45
C ASP A 35 -8.24 -19.10 -5.08
N TYR A 36 -7.88 -18.93 -6.35
CA TYR A 36 -7.97 -17.62 -7.01
C TYR A 36 -9.38 -17.05 -7.06
N ASN A 37 -10.39 -17.87 -7.35
CA ASN A 37 -11.76 -17.37 -7.48
C ASN A 37 -12.29 -16.80 -6.16
N GLN A 38 -12.05 -17.49 -5.06
CA GLN A 38 -12.46 -17.01 -3.73
C GLN A 38 -11.70 -15.75 -3.36
N PHE A 39 -10.40 -15.73 -3.61
CA PHE A 39 -9.57 -14.54 -3.39
C PHE A 39 -10.04 -13.37 -4.24
N HIS A 40 -10.35 -13.61 -5.52
CA HIS A 40 -10.84 -12.58 -6.43
C HIS A 40 -12.10 -11.91 -5.88
N GLU A 41 -13.07 -12.70 -5.44
CA GLU A 41 -14.34 -12.17 -4.87
C GLU A 41 -14.08 -11.31 -3.62
N GLU A 42 -13.24 -11.79 -2.72
CA GLU A 42 -12.90 -11.07 -1.49
C GLU A 42 -12.15 -9.76 -1.80
N CYS A 43 -11.16 -9.82 -2.68
CA CYS A 43 -10.35 -8.67 -3.05
C CYS A 43 -11.16 -7.64 -3.84
N GLU A 44 -12.03 -8.08 -4.74
CA GLU A 44 -12.93 -7.19 -5.48
C GLU A 44 -13.87 -6.44 -4.53
N SER A 45 -14.45 -7.13 -3.58
CA SER A 45 -15.31 -6.49 -2.56
C SER A 45 -14.53 -5.47 -1.74
N PHE A 46 -13.32 -5.80 -1.34
CA PHE A 46 -12.45 -4.87 -0.63
C PHE A 46 -12.18 -3.61 -1.45
N LEU A 47 -11.79 -3.78 -2.72
CA LEU A 47 -11.44 -2.66 -3.59
C LEU A 47 -12.64 -1.77 -3.90
N LEU A 48 -13.79 -2.35 -4.19
CA LEU A 48 -15.02 -1.59 -4.43
C LEU A 48 -15.39 -0.75 -3.21
N ASN A 49 -15.31 -1.33 -2.02
CA ASN A 49 -15.55 -0.60 -0.78
C ASN A 49 -14.50 0.50 -0.56
N ALA A 50 -13.23 0.18 -0.80
CA ALA A 50 -12.12 1.13 -0.64
C ALA A 50 -12.29 2.36 -1.55
N PHE A 51 -12.75 2.18 -2.78
CA PHE A 51 -12.99 3.29 -3.70
C PHE A 51 -14.21 4.14 -3.34
N ASN A 52 -15.12 3.64 -2.52
CA ASN A 52 -16.35 4.31 -2.12
C ASN A 52 -16.32 4.90 -0.71
N ASN A 53 -15.22 4.74 0.01
CA ASN A 53 -15.03 5.38 1.31
C ASN A 53 -13.77 6.23 1.28
N ASN A 54 -13.57 7.06 2.29
CA ASN A 54 -12.40 7.92 2.38
C ASN A 54 -11.34 7.36 3.36
N HIS A 55 -11.30 6.04 3.52
CA HIS A 55 -10.35 5.37 4.42
C HIS A 55 -9.14 4.82 3.71
N TRP A 56 -9.25 4.53 2.40
CA TRP A 56 -8.17 3.94 1.61
C TRP A 56 -7.84 4.81 0.41
N TYR A 57 -6.55 4.97 0.15
CA TYR A 57 -6.02 5.63 -1.04
C TYR A 57 -5.01 4.69 -1.67
N ILE A 58 -5.29 4.26 -2.89
CA ILE A 58 -4.47 3.29 -3.60
C ILE A 58 -3.75 4.05 -4.71
N TRP A 59 -2.44 4.18 -4.55
CA TRP A 59 -1.59 4.88 -5.49
C TRP A 59 -0.95 3.91 -6.46
N VAL A 60 -0.92 4.26 -7.74
CA VAL A 60 -0.38 3.40 -8.79
C VAL A 60 0.55 4.15 -9.73
N VAL A 61 1.50 3.42 -10.29
CA VAL A 61 2.27 3.83 -11.47
C VAL A 61 1.73 3.08 -12.66
N GLU A 62 1.30 3.82 -13.67
CA GLU A 62 0.79 3.27 -14.93
C GLU A 62 1.77 3.58 -16.05
N ILE A 63 2.12 2.57 -16.83
CA ILE A 63 2.95 2.71 -18.04
C ILE A 63 2.23 2.00 -19.17
N GLU A 64 1.91 2.76 -20.23
CA GLU A 64 1.22 2.24 -21.42
C GLU A 64 -0.05 1.43 -21.10
N GLY A 65 -0.87 1.96 -20.20
CA GLY A 65 -2.12 1.32 -19.80
C GLY A 65 -1.98 0.18 -18.79
N LYS A 66 -0.77 -0.19 -18.41
CA LYS A 66 -0.50 -1.25 -17.45
C LYS A 66 -0.05 -0.68 -16.11
N ILE A 67 -0.66 -1.15 -15.02
CA ILE A 67 -0.20 -0.81 -13.68
C ILE A 67 1.03 -1.67 -13.36
N VAL A 68 2.12 -1.01 -13.03
CA VAL A 68 3.41 -1.66 -12.78
C VAL A 68 3.87 -1.54 -11.32
N SER A 69 3.27 -0.63 -10.55
CA SER A 69 3.60 -0.47 -9.13
C SER A 69 2.37 0.04 -8.38
N ASN A 70 2.20 -0.38 -7.14
CA ASN A 70 1.14 0.13 -6.27
C ASN A 70 1.60 0.27 -4.83
N ILE A 71 0.96 1.20 -4.14
CA ILE A 71 1.08 1.41 -2.69
C ILE A 71 -0.32 1.73 -2.15
N TYR A 72 -0.72 1.03 -1.09
CA TYR A 72 -2.00 1.25 -0.42
C TYR A 72 -1.78 2.05 0.86
N ILE A 73 -2.59 3.08 1.08
CA ILE A 73 -2.58 3.89 2.30
C ILE A 73 -3.95 3.82 2.95
N GLU A 74 -4.01 3.33 4.17
CA GLU A 74 -5.20 3.47 5.02
C GLU A 74 -5.07 4.74 5.86
N VAL A 75 -6.14 5.53 5.92
CA VAL A 75 -6.20 6.74 6.75
C VAL A 75 -6.69 6.34 8.13
N ILE A 76 -5.88 6.59 9.15
CA ILE A 76 -6.22 6.28 10.54
C ILE A 76 -6.51 7.59 11.29
N HIS A 77 -7.72 7.72 11.77
CA HIS A 77 -8.11 8.87 12.57
C HIS A 77 -7.77 8.65 14.05
N LYS A 78 -7.23 9.69 14.66
CA LYS A 78 -6.83 9.66 16.06
C LYS A 78 -7.92 10.28 16.92
N VAL A 79 -7.99 9.85 18.17
CA VAL A 79 -8.84 10.51 19.15
C VAL A 79 -8.30 11.93 19.38
N PRO A 80 -9.14 12.98 19.24
CA PRO A 80 -8.71 14.35 19.48
C PRO A 80 -8.16 14.55 20.89
N ARG A 81 -7.19 15.44 21.02
CA ARG A 81 -6.64 15.84 22.32
C ARG A 81 -6.60 17.36 22.45
N PRO A 82 -6.70 17.89 23.68
CA PRO A 82 -6.70 19.34 23.89
C PRO A 82 -5.36 19.99 23.54
N GLY A 83 -5.44 21.26 23.17
CA GLY A 83 -4.27 22.08 22.91
C GLY A 83 -3.78 22.07 21.48
N ARG A 84 -4.41 21.29 20.58
CA ARG A 84 -4.04 21.25 19.16
C ARG A 84 -5.17 20.68 18.30
N ILE A 85 -5.11 20.95 17.02
CA ILE A 85 -5.91 20.24 16.02
C ILE A 85 -5.27 18.87 15.81
N THR A 86 -6.07 17.81 15.83
CA THR A 86 -5.60 16.45 15.62
C THR A 86 -5.83 16.03 14.18
N TYR A 87 -4.75 15.70 13.50
CA TYR A 87 -4.78 15.21 12.12
C TYR A 87 -4.60 13.68 12.08
N PRO A 88 -5.03 13.02 11.00
CA PRO A 88 -4.84 11.59 10.87
C PRO A 88 -3.39 11.22 10.56
N PHE A 89 -3.11 9.92 10.60
CA PHE A 89 -1.88 9.37 10.04
C PHE A 89 -2.22 8.32 8.99
N GLY A 90 -1.23 7.98 8.17
CA GLY A 90 -1.37 6.95 7.14
C GLY A 90 -0.71 5.65 7.54
N TYR A 91 -1.39 4.54 7.27
CA TYR A 91 -0.79 3.21 7.33
C TYR A 91 -0.51 2.75 5.90
N MET A 92 0.78 2.60 5.59
CA MET A 92 1.24 2.14 4.29
C MET A 92 1.34 0.62 4.27
N THR A 93 0.78 -0.01 3.26
CA THR A 93 0.79 -1.47 3.11
C THR A 93 0.71 -1.84 1.63
N ASN A 94 0.92 -3.13 1.36
CA ASN A 94 0.82 -3.70 0.02
C ASN A 94 1.66 -2.93 -1.02
N VAL A 95 2.92 -2.68 -0.66
CA VAL A 95 3.90 -2.01 -1.51
C VAL A 95 4.48 -3.03 -2.47
N TYR A 96 4.21 -2.86 -3.77
CA TYR A 96 4.60 -3.86 -4.76
C TYR A 96 4.89 -3.25 -6.11
N THR A 97 5.98 -3.67 -6.72
CA THR A 97 6.31 -3.39 -8.13
C THR A 97 6.47 -4.73 -8.85
N ILE A 98 5.85 -4.88 -10.00
CA ILE A 98 5.96 -6.13 -10.77
C ILE A 98 7.43 -6.40 -11.12
N PRO A 99 7.86 -7.69 -11.14
CA PRO A 99 9.27 -8.02 -11.28
C PRO A 99 9.97 -7.37 -12.47
N GLU A 100 9.34 -7.35 -13.62
CA GLU A 100 9.93 -6.80 -14.85
C GLU A 100 10.12 -5.27 -14.83
N SER A 101 9.51 -4.58 -13.88
CA SER A 101 9.62 -3.12 -13.73
C SER A 101 10.46 -2.68 -12.53
N ARG A 102 11.10 -3.62 -11.85
CA ARG A 102 11.96 -3.33 -10.70
C ARG A 102 13.29 -2.72 -11.15
N GLY A 103 13.93 -2.00 -10.22
CA GLY A 103 15.22 -1.36 -10.49
C GLY A 103 15.14 -0.06 -11.27
N LEU A 104 13.94 0.46 -11.53
CA LEU A 104 13.70 1.70 -12.26
C LEU A 104 13.34 2.87 -11.34
N GLY A 105 13.35 2.67 -10.02
CA GLY A 105 13.02 3.70 -9.04
C GLY A 105 11.53 4.04 -8.96
N LEU A 106 10.65 3.20 -9.49
CA LEU A 106 9.22 3.48 -9.54
C LEU A 106 8.59 3.56 -8.14
N GLY A 107 8.97 2.65 -7.25
CA GLY A 107 8.51 2.67 -5.86
C GLY A 107 8.90 3.96 -5.15
N SER A 108 10.13 4.42 -5.33
CA SER A 108 10.61 5.68 -4.72
C SER A 108 9.89 6.90 -5.29
N LYS A 109 9.61 6.92 -6.58
CA LYS A 109 8.83 8.00 -7.20
C LYS A 109 7.42 8.03 -6.65
N LEU A 110 6.81 6.86 -6.49
CA LEU A 110 5.47 6.72 -5.93
C LEU A 110 5.44 7.21 -4.48
N MET A 111 6.44 6.85 -3.67
CA MET A 111 6.54 7.33 -2.30
C MET A 111 6.71 8.84 -2.20
N THR A 112 7.46 9.45 -3.12
CA THR A 112 7.62 10.91 -3.17
C THR A 112 6.26 11.60 -3.38
N GLU A 113 5.45 11.10 -4.30
CA GLU A 113 4.11 11.66 -4.54
C GLU A 113 3.19 11.45 -3.34
N ILE A 114 3.24 10.29 -2.72
CA ILE A 114 2.45 9.99 -1.51
C ILE A 114 2.84 10.90 -0.36
N ASN A 115 4.13 11.10 -0.13
CA ASN A 115 4.61 11.97 0.94
C ASN A 115 4.13 13.41 0.74
N LYS A 116 4.23 13.91 -0.48
CA LYS A 116 3.73 15.25 -0.83
C LYS A 116 2.23 15.37 -0.58
N TRP A 117 1.46 14.40 -1.06
CA TRP A 117 0.01 14.35 -0.84
C TRP A 117 -0.35 14.32 0.65
N ALA A 118 0.34 13.52 1.44
CA ALA A 118 0.10 13.41 2.88
C ALA A 118 0.45 14.72 3.62
N GLU A 119 1.54 15.36 3.23
CA GLU A 119 1.94 16.67 3.77
C GLU A 119 0.88 17.75 3.47
N GLU A 120 0.38 17.79 2.25
CA GLU A 120 -0.67 18.74 1.84
C GLU A 120 -1.97 18.56 2.65
N LEU A 121 -2.24 17.33 3.09
CA LEU A 121 -3.41 17.00 3.92
C LEU A 121 -3.11 17.04 5.42
N ASN A 122 -1.92 17.49 5.81
CA ASN A 122 -1.48 17.62 7.19
C ASN A 122 -1.44 16.29 7.96
N TYR A 123 -1.16 15.17 7.31
CA TYR A 123 -0.96 13.90 8.02
C TYR A 123 0.18 14.05 9.02
N GLU A 124 0.00 13.48 10.21
CA GLU A 124 1.03 13.60 11.24
C GLU A 124 2.26 12.74 10.93
N PHE A 125 2.05 11.55 10.34
CA PHE A 125 3.10 10.66 9.89
C PHE A 125 2.51 9.56 8.99
N ILE A 126 3.38 8.77 8.38
CA ILE A 126 3.02 7.52 7.70
C ILE A 126 3.81 6.41 8.36
N ILE A 127 3.14 5.33 8.72
CA ILE A 127 3.77 4.15 9.34
C ILE A 127 3.71 2.96 8.39
N VAL A 128 4.73 2.12 8.43
CA VAL A 128 4.80 0.87 7.65
C VAL A 128 5.44 -0.22 8.51
N TRP A 129 4.99 -1.46 8.35
CA TRP A 129 5.65 -2.63 8.93
C TRP A 129 6.52 -3.26 7.85
N PRO A 130 7.84 -2.97 7.82
CA PRO A 130 8.70 -3.46 6.75
C PRO A 130 9.07 -4.92 6.95
N SER A 131 9.24 -5.64 5.82
CA SER A 131 9.99 -6.89 5.85
C SER A 131 11.47 -6.57 6.03
N GLU A 132 12.28 -7.54 6.46
CA GLU A 132 13.71 -7.32 6.62
C GLU A 132 14.38 -6.85 5.32
N GLN A 133 13.97 -7.41 4.19
CA GLN A 133 14.52 -7.04 2.88
C GLN A 133 14.11 -5.63 2.42
N SER A 134 13.06 -5.05 2.98
CA SER A 134 12.54 -3.76 2.56
C SER A 134 13.00 -2.58 3.42
N ILE A 135 13.68 -2.83 4.53
CA ILE A 135 14.11 -1.78 5.46
C ILE A 135 14.99 -0.74 4.75
N ASP A 136 15.96 -1.17 3.93
CA ASP A 136 16.83 -0.26 3.21
C ASP A 136 16.05 0.61 2.23
N PHE A 137 15.05 0.04 1.56
CA PHE A 137 14.18 0.79 0.65
C PHE A 137 13.45 1.91 1.39
N TYR A 138 12.84 1.62 2.54
CA TYR A 138 12.14 2.63 3.32
C TYR A 138 13.10 3.67 3.89
N SER A 139 14.26 3.24 4.37
CA SER A 139 15.28 4.15 4.91
C SER A 139 15.76 5.16 3.86
N ARG A 140 15.97 4.71 2.63
CA ARG A 140 16.35 5.61 1.53
C ARG A 140 15.25 6.61 1.17
N ASN A 141 14.00 6.30 1.51
CA ASN A 141 12.85 7.15 1.22
C ASN A 141 12.39 7.97 2.44
N GLY A 142 13.25 8.16 3.42
CA GLY A 142 13.02 9.06 4.55
C GLY A 142 12.35 8.43 5.76
N TYR A 143 12.18 7.11 5.78
CA TYR A 143 11.59 6.41 6.92
C TYR A 143 12.65 6.07 7.95
N ILE A 144 12.28 6.17 9.21
CA ILE A 144 13.14 5.84 10.35
C ILE A 144 12.55 4.62 11.06
N HIS A 145 13.38 3.62 11.29
CA HIS A 145 12.95 2.40 11.98
C HIS A 145 12.70 2.72 13.46
N CYS A 146 11.45 2.65 13.89
CA CYS A 146 11.04 2.95 15.27
C CYS A 146 10.70 1.67 16.04
N LYS A 147 10.82 1.74 17.37
CA LYS A 147 10.59 0.59 18.27
C LYS A 147 9.38 0.78 19.19
N GLU A 148 8.54 1.77 18.89
CA GLU A 148 7.44 2.16 19.78
C GLU A 148 6.24 1.21 19.80
N PRO A 149 5.80 0.57 18.72
CA PRO A 149 4.64 -0.31 18.77
C PRO A 149 4.88 -1.54 19.65
N MET A 150 3.84 -1.94 20.36
CA MET A 150 3.78 -3.22 21.06
C MET A 150 2.72 -4.08 20.39
N GLU A 151 2.98 -5.37 20.28
CA GLU A 151 2.05 -6.32 19.66
C GLU A 151 1.67 -7.41 20.66
N ASN A 152 0.38 -7.74 20.69
CA ASN A 152 -0.11 -8.95 21.33
C ASN A 152 -0.72 -9.83 20.23
N THR A 153 0.04 -10.82 19.79
CA THR A 153 -0.39 -11.71 18.71
C THR A 153 -1.55 -12.58 19.19
N LEU A 154 -2.69 -12.44 18.55
CA LEU A 154 -3.89 -13.21 18.82
C LEU A 154 -3.99 -14.32 17.77
N SER A 155 -3.90 -15.56 18.21
CA SER A 155 -3.90 -16.72 17.32
C SER A 155 -5.25 -16.99 16.68
#